data_c29653d7c29fe1ab507543b7d76fdf4e
#
_entry.id   c29653d7c29fe1ab507543b7d76fdf4e
#
_cell.length_a   1.000
_cell.length_b   1.000
_cell.length_c   1.000
_cell.angle_alpha   90.00
_cell.angle_beta   90.00
_cell.angle_gamma   90.00
#
_symmetry.space_group_name_H-M   'P 1'
#
loop_
_entity.id
_entity.type
_entity.pdbx_description
1 polymer ?
#
loop_
_entity_poly.entity_id
_entity_poly.type
_entity_poly.pdbx_seq_one_letter_code
_entity_poly.pdbx_strand_id
1 'polypeptide(L)'
;PRNQVRQATEALHRMIKTYKIEAIAIGNGTASRESETFISNILQDTTNDFGNILRYVVSEDGASIYSASPVAREEFPDEDVTTRGAVSIGRRLMDPLAELVKIDPKSIGVGQYQHDVDQSKLKHSLDQTVMSCVNQVGVNLNTASRHLLTYVSGLGPALAQNIIDYRHENGPFTSRTQLKKVKRLGNTAYQQCAGFLRIPNAKNPLDNSAVHPESYHIVEQMAKDHGCTIKDLIGNKSLLSQIDIQRYIHKGLTPLSLSSLPPRSSSPIAKETTGNDSQKRGSNSKSSATDSEISTIALSGGSKRATPSLSEGLSELSLTPSEGLGEATLRDIIAELEKPGRDPRGEVEVFEFDKNVHSLNDLIVGMELSGIVTNITNFGAFVDIGVHQDGLVHISQLSDRFVSDPTQVIRLHQHVRVRVVEVDMRRKRIGLSMKNIKQ
;
A
#
# COMPACT_ATOMS: atom_id res chain seq x y z
N PRO A 1 -4.51 2.38 -37.12
CA PRO A 1 -5.15 2.82 -38.38
C PRO A 1 -4.49 2.24 -39.64
N ARG A 2 -3.19 1.90 -39.62
CA ARG A 2 -2.46 1.40 -40.80
C ARG A 2 -2.36 -0.11 -40.90
N ASN A 3 -2.85 -0.82 -39.89
CA ASN A 3 -2.82 -2.30 -39.75
C ASN A 3 -1.47 -2.92 -40.20
N GLN A 4 -0.37 -2.38 -39.71
CA GLN A 4 0.99 -2.82 -40.06
C GLN A 4 1.42 -4.04 -39.23
N VAL A 5 0.60 -5.09 -39.23
CA VAL A 5 0.80 -6.30 -38.41
C VAL A 5 2.20 -6.90 -38.62
N ARG A 6 2.64 -7.05 -39.87
CA ARG A 6 3.94 -7.62 -40.18
C ARG A 6 5.10 -6.84 -39.55
N GLN A 7 5.09 -5.51 -39.65
CA GLN A 7 6.15 -4.68 -39.10
C GLN A 7 6.15 -4.72 -37.57
N ALA A 8 4.97 -4.76 -36.94
CA ALA A 8 4.83 -4.92 -35.50
C ALA A 8 5.36 -6.27 -35.03
N THR A 9 5.04 -7.36 -35.76
CA THR A 9 5.56 -8.70 -35.47
C THR A 9 7.09 -8.73 -35.54
N GLU A 10 7.68 -8.21 -36.62
CA GLU A 10 9.14 -8.15 -36.78
C GLU A 10 9.82 -7.32 -35.66
N ALA A 11 9.19 -6.22 -35.25
CA ALA A 11 9.69 -5.41 -34.14
C ALA A 11 9.65 -6.17 -32.80
N LEU A 12 8.53 -6.84 -32.49
CA LEU A 12 8.40 -7.63 -31.27
C LEU A 12 9.37 -8.81 -31.23
N HIS A 13 9.52 -9.55 -32.33
CA HIS A 13 10.51 -10.62 -32.42
C HIS A 13 11.92 -10.14 -32.11
N ARG A 14 12.30 -8.98 -32.68
CA ARG A 14 13.59 -8.37 -32.40
C ARG A 14 13.74 -7.98 -30.93
N MET A 15 12.73 -7.33 -30.35
CA MET A 15 12.76 -6.91 -28.94
C MET A 15 12.85 -8.14 -28.00
N ILE A 16 12.04 -9.16 -28.22
CA ILE A 16 12.03 -10.38 -27.42
C ILE A 16 13.44 -11.01 -27.42
N LYS A 17 14.05 -11.19 -28.60
CA LYS A 17 15.36 -11.80 -28.73
C LYS A 17 16.48 -10.93 -28.15
N THR A 18 16.45 -9.61 -28.38
CA THR A 18 17.50 -8.69 -27.95
C THR A 18 17.53 -8.55 -26.43
N TYR A 19 16.37 -8.41 -25.81
CA TYR A 19 16.24 -8.14 -24.38
C TYR A 19 15.93 -9.37 -23.54
N LYS A 20 15.82 -10.56 -24.15
CA LYS A 20 15.50 -11.82 -23.47
C LYS A 20 14.24 -11.66 -22.61
N ILE A 21 13.14 -11.23 -23.23
CA ILE A 21 11.90 -10.94 -22.55
C ILE A 21 11.31 -12.23 -21.95
N GLU A 22 10.96 -12.18 -20.66
CA GLU A 22 10.36 -13.29 -19.91
C GLU A 22 8.84 -13.12 -19.77
N ALA A 23 8.34 -11.89 -19.78
CA ALA A 23 6.92 -11.58 -19.63
C ALA A 23 6.51 -10.36 -20.47
N ILE A 24 5.25 -10.35 -20.92
CA ILE A 24 4.64 -9.24 -21.65
C ILE A 24 3.42 -8.76 -20.88
N ALA A 25 3.40 -7.48 -20.50
CA ALA A 25 2.26 -6.82 -19.89
C ALA A 25 1.37 -6.17 -20.97
N ILE A 26 0.07 -6.42 -20.91
CA ILE A 26 -0.94 -5.86 -21.81
C ILE A 26 -1.92 -5.06 -20.96
N GLY A 27 -2.16 -3.78 -21.30
CA GLY A 27 -3.16 -2.98 -20.59
C GLY A 27 -4.58 -3.53 -20.82
N ASN A 28 -5.44 -3.44 -19.80
CA ASN A 28 -6.82 -3.94 -19.84
C ASN A 28 -7.84 -2.98 -20.48
N GLY A 29 -7.38 -1.97 -21.23
CA GLY A 29 -8.24 -0.99 -21.88
C GLY A 29 -8.90 -1.48 -23.16
N THR A 30 -9.38 -0.53 -23.97
CA THR A 30 -10.27 -0.78 -25.10
C THR A 30 -9.74 -1.81 -26.12
N ALA A 31 -8.43 -1.79 -26.40
CA ALA A 31 -7.80 -2.69 -27.38
C ALA A 31 -7.07 -3.88 -26.72
N SER A 32 -7.41 -4.21 -25.47
CA SER A 32 -6.75 -5.28 -24.70
C SER A 32 -6.81 -6.63 -25.42
N ARG A 33 -8.00 -7.02 -25.87
CA ARG A 33 -8.26 -8.33 -26.49
C ARG A 33 -7.58 -8.49 -27.85
N GLU A 34 -7.62 -7.44 -28.68
CA GLU A 34 -6.92 -7.43 -29.96
C GLU A 34 -5.42 -7.54 -29.73
N SER A 35 -4.89 -6.84 -28.73
CA SER A 35 -3.49 -6.91 -28.35
C SER A 35 -3.11 -8.29 -27.81
N GLU A 36 -3.95 -8.87 -26.95
CA GLU A 36 -3.74 -10.22 -26.42
C GLU A 36 -3.75 -11.29 -27.51
N THR A 37 -4.73 -11.21 -28.44
CA THR A 37 -4.81 -12.11 -29.60
C THR A 37 -3.58 -11.96 -30.48
N PHE A 38 -3.15 -10.74 -30.75
CA PHE A 38 -1.96 -10.46 -31.54
C PHE A 38 -0.69 -11.04 -30.91
N ILE A 39 -0.48 -10.81 -29.64
CA ILE A 39 0.66 -11.36 -28.88
C ILE A 39 0.59 -12.89 -28.81
N SER A 40 -0.59 -13.48 -28.57
CA SER A 40 -0.79 -14.92 -28.54
C SER A 40 -0.37 -15.56 -29.86
N ASN A 41 -0.76 -14.99 -30.99
CA ASN A 41 -0.39 -15.48 -32.31
C ASN A 41 1.13 -15.44 -32.53
N ILE A 42 1.81 -14.41 -32.04
CA ILE A 42 3.28 -14.27 -32.11
C ILE A 42 3.97 -15.34 -31.25
N LEU A 43 3.49 -15.58 -30.04
CA LEU A 43 4.09 -16.53 -29.11
C LEU A 43 3.82 -17.99 -29.51
N GLN A 44 2.73 -18.27 -30.23
CA GLN A 44 2.39 -19.60 -30.76
C GLN A 44 3.11 -19.92 -32.07
N ASP A 45 3.81 -18.98 -32.67
CA ASP A 45 4.58 -19.21 -33.89
C ASP A 45 5.72 -20.21 -33.61
N THR A 46 5.55 -21.44 -34.09
CA THR A 46 6.48 -22.55 -33.90
C THR A 46 7.84 -22.35 -34.56
N THR A 47 7.99 -21.34 -35.42
CA THR A 47 9.27 -21.00 -36.06
C THR A 47 10.22 -20.27 -35.06
N ASN A 48 9.71 -19.80 -33.96
CA ASN A 48 10.47 -19.12 -32.90
C ASN A 48 10.21 -19.80 -31.55
N ASP A 49 11.24 -20.03 -30.78
CA ASP A 49 11.13 -20.61 -29.43
C ASP A 49 10.73 -19.54 -28.40
N PHE A 50 9.46 -19.08 -28.49
CA PHE A 50 8.89 -18.08 -27.58
C PHE A 50 7.86 -18.67 -26.61
N GLY A 51 7.69 -19.99 -26.60
CA GLY A 51 6.63 -20.68 -25.85
C GLY A 51 6.68 -20.51 -24.33
N ASN A 52 7.81 -20.09 -23.78
CA ASN A 52 8.01 -19.88 -22.34
C ASN A 52 7.71 -18.44 -21.89
N ILE A 53 7.37 -17.53 -22.82
CA ILE A 53 7.10 -16.12 -22.46
C ILE A 53 5.67 -16.02 -21.94
N LEU A 54 5.55 -15.51 -20.72
CA LEU A 54 4.27 -15.30 -20.07
C LEU A 54 3.61 -13.99 -20.55
N ARG A 55 2.29 -13.98 -20.64
CA ARG A 55 1.52 -12.77 -20.91
C ARG A 55 0.57 -12.49 -19.77
N TYR A 56 0.46 -11.22 -19.40
CA TYR A 56 -0.38 -10.74 -18.31
C TYR A 56 -1.22 -9.56 -18.76
N VAL A 57 -2.50 -9.60 -18.43
CA VAL A 57 -3.36 -8.42 -18.56
C VAL A 57 -3.24 -7.61 -17.28
N VAL A 58 -2.87 -6.35 -17.40
CA VAL A 58 -2.54 -5.44 -16.29
C VAL A 58 -3.47 -4.25 -16.33
N SER A 59 -3.98 -3.81 -15.16
CA SER A 59 -4.81 -2.59 -15.08
C SER A 59 -4.05 -1.38 -15.61
N GLU A 60 -4.68 -0.63 -16.51
CA GLU A 60 -4.16 0.63 -17.05
C GLU A 60 -4.79 1.88 -16.40
N ASP A 61 -5.57 1.69 -15.32
CA ASP A 61 -6.25 2.78 -14.63
C ASP A 61 -5.27 3.90 -14.25
N GLY A 62 -5.55 5.13 -14.66
CA GLY A 62 -4.69 6.28 -14.43
C GLY A 62 -3.36 6.29 -15.22
N ALA A 63 -3.06 5.33 -16.11
CA ALA A 63 -1.82 5.34 -16.90
C ALA A 63 -1.71 6.57 -17.82
N SER A 64 -2.83 7.03 -18.37
CA SER A 64 -2.89 8.27 -19.16
C SER A 64 -2.59 9.51 -18.33
N ILE A 65 -3.03 9.53 -17.06
CA ILE A 65 -2.77 10.63 -16.11
C ILE A 65 -1.29 10.66 -15.76
N TYR A 66 -0.71 9.49 -15.43
CA TYR A 66 0.72 9.38 -15.18
C TYR A 66 1.53 9.85 -16.38
N SER A 67 1.24 9.37 -17.61
CA SER A 67 2.02 9.67 -18.80
C SER A 67 2.09 11.18 -19.13
N ALA A 68 1.04 11.93 -18.78
CA ALA A 68 0.98 13.38 -18.93
C ALA A 68 1.55 14.15 -17.73
N SER A 69 1.86 13.49 -16.61
CA SER A 69 2.28 14.10 -15.36
C SER A 69 3.70 14.70 -15.43
N PRO A 70 4.04 15.66 -14.54
CA PRO A 70 5.40 16.14 -14.38
C PRO A 70 6.39 15.01 -14.02
N VAL A 71 5.95 14.04 -13.20
CA VAL A 71 6.76 12.90 -12.79
C VAL A 71 7.19 12.05 -13.98
N ALA A 72 6.26 11.75 -14.89
CA ALA A 72 6.59 10.98 -16.09
C ALA A 72 7.51 11.74 -17.05
N ARG A 73 7.39 13.07 -17.11
CA ARG A 73 8.31 13.92 -17.89
C ARG A 73 9.72 13.97 -17.29
N GLU A 74 9.82 13.96 -15.97
CA GLU A 74 11.11 13.90 -15.28
C GLU A 74 11.78 12.52 -15.47
N GLU A 75 11.00 11.42 -15.38
CA GLU A 75 11.51 10.06 -15.57
C GLU A 75 11.90 9.74 -17.03
N PHE A 76 11.17 10.29 -17.99
CA PHE A 76 11.32 10.03 -19.43
C PHE A 76 11.16 11.32 -20.24
N PRO A 77 12.15 12.22 -20.20
CA PRO A 77 12.04 13.53 -20.87
C PRO A 77 11.89 13.41 -22.38
N ASP A 78 12.57 12.44 -22.99
CA ASP A 78 12.65 12.28 -24.44
C ASP A 78 11.55 11.38 -25.03
N GLU A 79 10.72 10.74 -24.18
CA GLU A 79 9.68 9.82 -24.61
C GLU A 79 8.32 10.51 -24.74
N ASP A 80 7.49 10.03 -25.65
CA ASP A 80 6.11 10.50 -25.79
C ASP A 80 5.17 9.95 -24.72
N VAL A 81 3.96 10.48 -24.67
CA VAL A 81 2.95 10.07 -23.66
C VAL A 81 2.53 8.60 -23.83
N THR A 82 2.57 8.06 -25.03
CA THR A 82 2.20 6.67 -25.32
C THR A 82 3.26 5.72 -24.76
N THR A 83 4.53 6.01 -25.03
CA THR A 83 5.67 5.25 -24.50
C THR A 83 5.71 5.30 -22.98
N ARG A 84 5.52 6.50 -22.38
CA ARG A 84 5.46 6.64 -20.92
C ARG A 84 4.32 5.82 -20.31
N GLY A 85 3.14 5.80 -20.94
CA GLY A 85 2.01 4.97 -20.53
C GLY A 85 2.32 3.47 -20.60
N ALA A 86 2.92 3.01 -21.70
CA ALA A 86 3.32 1.62 -21.88
C ALA A 86 4.35 1.17 -20.81
N VAL A 87 5.36 2.02 -20.53
CA VAL A 87 6.34 1.74 -19.47
C VAL A 87 5.67 1.64 -18.10
N SER A 88 4.71 2.52 -17.80
CA SER A 88 3.95 2.46 -16.54
C SER A 88 3.19 1.14 -16.41
N ILE A 89 2.49 0.68 -17.46
CA ILE A 89 1.78 -0.59 -17.46
C ILE A 89 2.75 -1.77 -17.24
N GLY A 90 3.90 -1.77 -17.91
CA GLY A 90 4.92 -2.80 -17.72
C GLY A 90 5.48 -2.82 -16.29
N ARG A 91 5.75 -1.65 -15.71
CA ARG A 91 6.24 -1.53 -14.32
C ARG A 91 5.23 -1.97 -13.28
N ARG A 92 3.91 -1.84 -13.54
CA ARG A 92 2.87 -2.35 -12.64
C ARG A 92 2.89 -3.87 -12.53
N LEU A 93 3.29 -4.58 -13.57
CA LEU A 93 3.49 -6.02 -13.47
C LEU A 93 4.63 -6.37 -12.51
N MET A 94 5.69 -5.56 -12.49
CA MET A 94 6.86 -5.77 -11.64
C MET A 94 6.60 -5.35 -10.20
N ASP A 95 6.08 -4.14 -9.98
CA ASP A 95 5.73 -3.57 -8.68
C ASP A 95 4.59 -2.55 -8.82
N PRO A 96 3.32 -3.00 -8.69
CA PRO A 96 2.17 -2.12 -8.85
C PRO A 96 2.16 -0.97 -7.83
N LEU A 97 2.60 -1.21 -6.60
CA LEU A 97 2.59 -0.20 -5.56
C LEU A 97 3.58 0.93 -5.87
N ALA A 98 4.80 0.59 -6.29
CA ALA A 98 5.83 1.56 -6.64
C ALA A 98 5.42 2.47 -7.80
N GLU A 99 4.55 1.99 -8.69
CA GLU A 99 4.06 2.76 -9.82
C GLU A 99 2.79 3.57 -9.49
N LEU A 100 1.83 2.94 -8.81
CA LEU A 100 0.55 3.57 -8.49
C LEU A 100 0.67 4.74 -7.50
N VAL A 101 1.63 4.74 -6.60
CA VAL A 101 1.88 5.87 -5.67
C VAL A 101 2.28 7.18 -6.37
N LYS A 102 2.63 7.13 -7.67
CA LYS A 102 2.92 8.31 -8.49
C LYS A 102 1.68 9.02 -8.99
N ILE A 103 0.51 8.41 -8.85
CA ILE A 103 -0.79 8.89 -9.34
C ILE A 103 -1.63 9.30 -8.13
N ASP A 104 -2.31 10.45 -8.22
CA ASP A 104 -3.30 10.82 -7.20
C ASP A 104 -4.43 9.77 -7.19
N PRO A 105 -4.72 9.10 -6.06
CA PRO A 105 -5.76 8.08 -5.98
C PRO A 105 -7.14 8.56 -6.47
N LYS A 106 -7.47 9.83 -6.29
CA LYS A 106 -8.73 10.40 -6.80
C LYS A 106 -8.84 10.37 -8.31
N SER A 107 -7.71 10.38 -9.01
CA SER A 107 -7.67 10.32 -10.47
C SER A 107 -7.97 8.93 -11.02
N ILE A 108 -7.74 7.90 -10.22
CA ILE A 108 -8.10 6.51 -10.57
C ILE A 108 -9.59 6.25 -10.29
N GLY A 109 -10.16 6.98 -9.33
CA GLY A 109 -11.51 6.78 -8.84
C GLY A 109 -11.53 5.94 -7.56
N VAL A 110 -12.09 6.53 -6.49
CA VAL A 110 -12.15 5.89 -5.17
C VAL A 110 -13.58 5.71 -4.67
N GLY A 111 -14.57 6.09 -5.47
CA GLY A 111 -15.98 5.92 -5.16
C GLY A 111 -16.88 6.78 -6.00
N GLN A 112 -18.12 6.33 -6.21
CA GLN A 112 -19.13 7.02 -7.01
C GLN A 112 -19.39 8.45 -6.51
N TYR A 113 -19.38 8.66 -5.19
CA TYR A 113 -19.67 9.94 -4.54
C TYR A 113 -18.42 10.68 -4.08
N GLN A 114 -17.26 10.40 -4.67
CA GLN A 114 -16.00 11.05 -4.25
C GLN A 114 -16.04 12.58 -4.36
N HIS A 115 -16.88 13.13 -5.23
CA HIS A 115 -17.02 14.58 -5.42
C HIS A 115 -17.98 15.24 -4.41
N ASP A 116 -18.82 14.46 -3.73
CA ASP A 116 -19.85 14.93 -2.81
C ASP A 116 -19.34 15.05 -1.35
N VAL A 117 -18.14 14.55 -1.08
CA VAL A 117 -17.51 14.60 0.24
C VAL A 117 -16.47 15.73 0.34
N ASP A 118 -16.10 16.09 1.56
CA ASP A 118 -15.03 17.06 1.82
C ASP A 118 -13.71 16.60 1.19
N GLN A 119 -13.21 17.37 0.22
CA GLN A 119 -12.03 16.99 -0.57
C GLN A 119 -10.74 16.96 0.25
N SER A 120 -10.63 17.78 1.31
CA SER A 120 -9.45 17.80 2.17
C SER A 120 -9.41 16.57 3.07
N LYS A 121 -10.54 16.20 3.64
CA LYS A 121 -10.67 14.97 4.45
C LYS A 121 -10.48 13.73 3.59
N LEU A 122 -11.05 13.69 2.39
CA LEU A 122 -10.86 12.59 1.45
C LEU A 122 -9.38 12.42 1.11
N LYS A 123 -8.70 13.50 0.73
CA LYS A 123 -7.26 13.46 0.44
C LYS A 123 -6.46 12.94 1.62
N HIS A 124 -6.70 13.47 2.82
CA HIS A 124 -6.00 13.03 4.03
C HIS A 124 -6.21 11.53 4.31
N SER A 125 -7.44 11.06 4.20
CA SER A 125 -7.77 9.62 4.38
C SER A 125 -7.09 8.74 3.35
N LEU A 126 -7.05 9.17 2.08
CA LEU A 126 -6.37 8.45 1.01
C LEU A 126 -4.86 8.41 1.23
N ASP A 127 -4.24 9.54 1.59
CA ASP A 127 -2.81 9.61 1.90
C ASP A 127 -2.45 8.67 3.07
N GLN A 128 -3.28 8.62 4.12
CA GLN A 128 -3.10 7.69 5.23
C GLN A 128 -3.24 6.22 4.80
N THR A 129 -4.21 5.92 3.94
CA THR A 129 -4.41 4.56 3.42
C THR A 129 -3.20 4.12 2.58
N VAL A 130 -2.72 4.96 1.68
CA VAL A 130 -1.52 4.68 0.86
C VAL A 130 -0.31 4.47 1.77
N MET A 131 -0.10 5.34 2.76
CA MET A 131 0.99 5.19 3.73
C MET A 131 0.90 3.86 4.48
N SER A 132 -0.29 3.47 4.94
CA SER A 132 -0.51 2.18 5.62
C SER A 132 -0.16 1.00 4.71
N CYS A 133 -0.63 1.01 3.46
CA CYS A 133 -0.34 -0.04 2.49
C CYS A 133 1.17 -0.14 2.18
N VAL A 134 1.84 1.00 1.97
CA VAL A 134 3.30 1.05 1.70
C VAL A 134 4.09 0.47 2.88
N ASN A 135 3.74 0.84 4.10
CA ASN A 135 4.42 0.36 5.29
C ASN A 135 4.16 -1.14 5.54
N GLN A 136 2.95 -1.62 5.27
CA GLN A 136 2.60 -3.03 5.41
C GLN A 136 3.36 -3.93 4.41
N VAL A 137 3.47 -3.51 3.17
CA VAL A 137 4.24 -4.22 2.14
C VAL A 137 5.74 -4.15 2.41
N GLY A 138 6.22 -3.00 2.90
CA GLY A 138 7.63 -2.69 3.01
C GLY A 138 8.26 -2.26 1.69
N VAL A 139 9.36 -1.54 1.76
CA VAL A 139 9.96 -0.85 0.61
C VAL A 139 11.42 -1.26 0.44
N ASN A 140 11.79 -1.69 -0.76
CA ASN A 140 13.19 -1.94 -1.08
C ASN A 140 13.98 -0.62 -1.15
N LEU A 141 14.90 -0.43 -0.21
CA LEU A 141 15.68 0.79 -0.05
C LEU A 141 16.54 1.11 -1.28
N ASN A 142 16.98 0.08 -2.01
CA ASN A 142 17.90 0.24 -3.14
C ASN A 142 17.20 0.51 -4.48
N THR A 143 15.93 0.13 -4.62
CA THR A 143 15.20 0.28 -5.89
C THR A 143 14.07 1.31 -5.81
N ALA A 144 13.63 1.67 -4.61
CA ALA A 144 12.51 2.58 -4.41
C ALA A 144 12.73 3.96 -5.04
N SER A 145 11.68 4.50 -5.63
CA SER A 145 11.62 5.87 -6.11
C SER A 145 11.46 6.86 -4.95
N ARG A 146 11.76 8.14 -5.19
CA ARG A 146 11.49 9.22 -4.23
C ARG A 146 10.03 9.22 -3.79
N HIS A 147 9.12 9.02 -4.74
CA HIS A 147 7.68 9.04 -4.48
C HIS A 147 7.27 7.93 -3.51
N LEU A 148 7.74 6.71 -3.74
CA LEU A 148 7.46 5.58 -2.85
C LEU A 148 8.04 5.81 -1.45
N LEU A 149 9.29 6.27 -1.36
CA LEU A 149 9.95 6.56 -0.08
C LEU A 149 9.23 7.64 0.74
N THR A 150 8.55 8.58 0.08
CA THR A 150 7.81 9.65 0.77
C THR A 150 6.64 9.11 1.62
N TYR A 151 6.08 7.96 1.24
CA TYR A 151 5.00 7.30 1.97
C TYR A 151 5.50 6.36 3.10
N VAL A 152 6.80 6.20 3.25
CA VAL A 152 7.35 5.44 4.39
C VAL A 152 7.24 6.28 5.65
N SER A 153 6.72 5.70 6.74
CA SER A 153 6.63 6.37 8.05
C SER A 153 7.96 6.98 8.46
N GLY A 154 7.92 8.20 8.95
CA GLY A 154 9.12 8.95 9.37
C GLY A 154 9.94 9.54 8.22
N LEU A 155 9.59 9.28 6.96
CA LEU A 155 10.21 9.88 5.79
C LEU A 155 9.24 10.88 5.15
N GLY A 156 9.70 12.09 4.92
CA GLY A 156 8.99 13.07 4.09
C GLY A 156 9.74 13.27 2.78
N PRO A 157 9.23 14.12 1.87
CA PRO A 157 9.83 14.34 0.55
C PRO A 157 11.32 14.72 0.59
N ALA A 158 11.74 15.50 1.59
CA ALA A 158 13.14 15.93 1.74
C ALA A 158 14.07 14.78 2.16
N LEU A 159 13.63 13.92 3.11
CA LEU A 159 14.41 12.76 3.53
C LEU A 159 14.44 11.68 2.44
N ALA A 160 13.33 11.48 1.72
CA ALA A 160 13.27 10.59 0.58
C ALA A 160 14.30 11.01 -0.50
N GLN A 161 14.39 12.31 -0.81
CA GLN A 161 15.42 12.81 -1.73
C GLN A 161 16.83 12.57 -1.20
N ASN A 162 17.10 12.88 0.06
CA ASN A 162 18.44 12.67 0.65
C ASN A 162 18.86 11.18 0.63
N ILE A 163 17.91 10.24 0.75
CA ILE A 163 18.20 8.81 0.59
C ILE A 163 18.60 8.49 -0.84
N ILE A 164 17.91 9.05 -1.82
CA ILE A 164 18.25 8.88 -3.24
C ILE A 164 19.64 9.44 -3.53
N ASP A 165 19.92 10.67 -3.07
CA ASP A 165 21.21 11.35 -3.25
C ASP A 165 22.34 10.51 -2.62
N TYR A 166 22.14 10.06 -1.38
CA TYR A 166 23.11 9.18 -0.72
C TYR A 166 23.38 7.90 -1.51
N ARG A 167 22.35 7.29 -2.07
CA ARG A 167 22.46 6.08 -2.90
C ARG A 167 23.25 6.35 -4.20
N HIS A 168 23.06 7.51 -4.81
CA HIS A 168 23.80 7.91 -6.01
C HIS A 168 25.28 8.18 -5.70
N GLU A 169 25.56 8.81 -4.57
CA GLU A 169 26.94 9.18 -4.18
C GLU A 169 27.75 8.01 -3.63
N ASN A 170 27.10 7.12 -2.85
CA ASN A 170 27.78 6.08 -2.06
C ASN A 170 27.49 4.64 -2.53
N GLY A 171 26.68 4.49 -3.57
CA GLY A 171 26.21 3.19 -4.04
C GLY A 171 25.06 2.61 -3.20
N PRO A 172 24.66 1.35 -3.48
CA PRO A 172 23.52 0.72 -2.82
C PRO A 172 23.78 0.49 -1.31
N PHE A 173 22.73 0.60 -0.53
CA PHE A 173 22.76 0.27 0.89
C PHE A 173 23.00 -1.22 1.10
N THR A 174 23.91 -1.56 1.99
CA THR A 174 24.22 -2.95 2.39
C THR A 174 23.75 -3.27 3.81
N SER A 175 23.31 -2.24 4.56
CA SER A 175 22.77 -2.36 5.92
C SER A 175 21.85 -1.20 6.24
N ARG A 176 20.79 -1.46 7.02
CA ARG A 176 19.90 -0.41 7.55
C ARG A 176 20.62 0.64 8.39
N THR A 177 21.70 0.27 9.06
CA THR A 177 22.49 1.21 9.87
C THR A 177 23.11 2.34 9.04
N GLN A 178 23.34 2.14 7.74
CA GLN A 178 23.83 3.18 6.85
C GLN A 178 22.85 4.34 6.67
N LEU A 179 21.54 4.14 6.93
CA LEU A 179 20.55 5.22 6.94
C LEU A 179 20.92 6.35 7.90
N LYS A 180 21.60 6.05 9.02
CA LYS A 180 22.08 7.07 9.97
C LYS A 180 23.13 8.00 9.37
N LYS A 181 23.71 7.66 8.21
CA LYS A 181 24.68 8.50 7.48
C LYS A 181 23.99 9.43 6.47
N VAL A 182 22.71 9.22 6.22
CA VAL A 182 21.92 10.06 5.30
C VAL A 182 21.73 11.44 5.92
N LYS A 183 21.97 12.48 5.12
CA LYS A 183 21.84 13.88 5.55
C LYS A 183 20.44 14.16 6.13
N ARG A 184 20.39 14.78 7.31
CA ARG A 184 19.16 15.13 8.05
C ARG A 184 18.31 13.95 8.53
N LEU A 185 18.72 12.71 8.33
CA LEU A 185 18.02 11.56 8.86
C LEU A 185 18.50 11.31 10.30
N GLY A 186 17.80 11.91 11.26
CA GLY A 186 18.09 11.80 12.69
C GLY A 186 17.63 10.46 13.28
N ASN A 187 17.94 10.22 14.55
CA ASN A 187 17.58 8.97 15.23
C ASN A 187 16.07 8.72 15.25
N THR A 188 15.24 9.72 15.47
CA THR A 188 13.78 9.59 15.48
C THR A 188 13.25 9.12 14.12
N ALA A 189 13.70 9.76 13.02
CA ALA A 189 13.31 9.34 11.67
C ALA A 189 13.81 7.93 11.35
N TYR A 190 15.04 7.58 11.78
CA TYR A 190 15.58 6.23 11.64
C TYR A 190 14.70 5.19 12.36
N GLN A 191 14.34 5.42 13.61
CA GLN A 191 13.47 4.53 14.37
C GLN A 191 12.10 4.38 13.74
N GLN A 192 11.53 5.43 13.17
CA GLN A 192 10.22 5.36 12.53
C GLN A 192 10.23 4.64 11.18
N CYS A 193 11.32 4.71 10.40
CA CYS A 193 11.34 4.17 9.04
C CYS A 193 12.03 2.81 8.90
N ALA A 194 12.96 2.47 9.81
CA ALA A 194 13.87 1.34 9.61
C ALA A 194 13.15 -0.02 9.46
N GLY A 195 12.04 -0.24 10.17
CA GLY A 195 11.26 -1.47 10.08
C GLY A 195 10.55 -1.67 8.73
N PHE A 196 10.33 -0.60 7.98
CA PHE A 196 9.62 -0.62 6.69
C PHE A 196 10.55 -0.63 5.48
N LEU A 197 11.84 -0.36 5.69
CA LEU A 197 12.84 -0.34 4.62
C LEU A 197 13.60 -1.66 4.58
N ARG A 198 13.58 -2.33 3.44
CA ARG A 198 14.17 -3.65 3.24
C ARG A 198 15.38 -3.57 2.32
N ILE A 199 16.37 -4.42 2.60
CA ILE A 199 17.59 -4.51 1.79
C ILE A 199 17.78 -5.99 1.42
N PRO A 200 17.34 -6.40 0.22
CA PRO A 200 17.65 -7.73 -0.29
C PRO A 200 19.16 -7.96 -0.31
N ASN A 201 19.61 -9.16 0.05
CA ASN A 201 21.02 -9.53 0.09
C ASN A 201 21.89 -8.69 1.06
N ALA A 202 21.29 -8.11 2.11
CA ALA A 202 22.03 -7.41 3.15
C ALA A 202 22.99 -8.34 3.90
N LYS A 203 24.01 -7.74 4.56
CA LYS A 203 24.94 -8.49 5.42
C LYS A 203 24.21 -9.17 6.59
N ASN A 204 23.28 -8.47 7.21
CA ASN A 204 22.38 -9.03 8.20
C ASN A 204 21.07 -9.47 7.51
N PRO A 205 20.70 -10.75 7.55
CA PRO A 205 19.45 -11.22 6.92
C PRO A 205 18.20 -10.52 7.43
N LEU A 206 18.21 -10.03 8.68
CA LEU A 206 17.09 -9.28 9.27
C LEU A 206 16.84 -7.93 8.59
N ASP A 207 17.83 -7.37 7.90
CA ASP A 207 17.63 -6.14 7.11
C ASP A 207 16.68 -6.33 5.92
N ASN A 208 16.37 -7.59 5.55
CA ASN A 208 15.34 -7.93 4.55
C ASN A 208 14.04 -8.43 5.19
N SER A 209 13.74 -8.06 6.42
CA SER A 209 12.51 -8.45 7.12
C SER A 209 11.80 -7.23 7.70
N ALA A 210 10.58 -7.38 8.24
CA ALA A 210 9.90 -6.33 8.97
C ALA A 210 10.36 -6.21 10.44
N VAL A 211 11.26 -7.09 10.89
CA VAL A 211 11.83 -6.97 12.24
C VAL A 211 12.56 -5.65 12.40
N HIS A 212 12.21 -4.90 13.45
CA HIS A 212 12.86 -3.62 13.71
C HIS A 212 14.30 -3.81 14.22
N PRO A 213 15.28 -2.96 13.84
CA PRO A 213 16.65 -3.11 14.28
C PRO A 213 16.88 -3.15 15.80
N GLU A 214 16.00 -2.52 16.58
CA GLU A 214 16.05 -2.58 18.04
C GLU A 214 15.78 -3.98 18.58
N SER A 215 15.06 -4.81 17.84
CA SER A 215 14.73 -6.18 18.23
C SER A 215 15.70 -7.24 17.72
N TYR A 216 16.75 -6.85 16.98
CA TYR A 216 17.71 -7.80 16.41
C TYR A 216 18.41 -8.64 17.47
N HIS A 217 18.78 -8.04 18.60
CA HIS A 217 19.43 -8.73 19.71
C HIS A 217 18.58 -9.88 20.28
N ILE A 218 17.24 -9.75 20.25
CA ILE A 218 16.33 -10.80 20.71
C ILE A 218 16.32 -11.97 19.73
N VAL A 219 16.28 -11.68 18.42
CA VAL A 219 16.36 -12.73 17.38
C VAL A 219 17.71 -13.44 17.42
N GLU A 220 18.80 -12.69 17.65
CA GLU A 220 20.14 -13.27 17.87
C GLU A 220 20.18 -14.18 19.09
N GLN A 221 19.50 -13.79 20.18
CA GLN A 221 19.41 -14.61 21.38
C GLN A 221 18.57 -15.87 21.13
N MET A 222 17.43 -15.76 20.41
CA MET A 222 16.63 -16.91 19.98
C MET A 222 17.46 -17.90 19.17
N ALA A 223 18.25 -17.42 18.22
CA ALA A 223 19.13 -18.26 17.41
C ALA A 223 20.17 -18.97 18.27
N LYS A 224 20.82 -18.26 19.20
CA LYS A 224 21.82 -18.83 20.12
C LYS A 224 21.22 -19.90 21.04
N ASP A 225 20.05 -19.64 21.62
CA ASP A 225 19.38 -20.55 22.54
C ASP A 225 18.98 -21.87 21.86
N HIS A 226 18.72 -21.82 20.53
CA HIS A 226 18.41 -23.00 19.73
C HIS A 226 19.63 -23.57 18.97
N GLY A 227 20.84 -23.04 19.22
CA GLY A 227 22.09 -23.53 18.61
C GLY A 227 22.14 -23.40 17.08
N CYS A 228 21.45 -22.40 16.51
CA CYS A 228 21.35 -22.18 15.07
C CYS A 228 21.76 -20.75 14.68
N THR A 229 21.89 -20.49 13.38
CA THR A 229 22.10 -19.14 12.86
C THR A 229 20.78 -18.43 12.58
N ILE A 230 20.81 -17.09 12.47
CA ILE A 230 19.61 -16.31 12.07
C ILE A 230 19.07 -16.80 10.72
N LYS A 231 19.96 -17.19 9.79
CA LYS A 231 19.55 -17.72 8.49
C LYS A 231 18.77 -19.02 8.59
N ASP A 232 19.17 -19.90 9.53
CA ASP A 232 18.50 -21.18 9.75
C ASP A 232 17.14 -21.00 10.43
N LEU A 233 16.96 -19.91 11.17
CA LEU A 233 15.70 -19.57 11.82
C LEU A 233 14.66 -19.03 10.81
N ILE A 234 15.13 -18.26 9.84
CA ILE A 234 14.28 -17.63 8.83
C ILE A 234 13.66 -18.69 7.92
N GLY A 235 12.32 -18.72 7.86
CA GLY A 235 11.56 -19.66 7.05
C GLY A 235 11.42 -21.06 7.64
N ASN A 236 11.99 -21.33 8.80
CA ASN A 236 11.96 -22.65 9.43
C ASN A 236 10.84 -22.76 10.48
N LYS A 237 9.63 -23.13 10.04
CA LYS A 237 8.48 -23.29 10.92
C LYS A 237 8.70 -24.23 12.10
N SER A 238 9.44 -25.32 11.89
CA SER A 238 9.66 -26.32 12.93
C SER A 238 10.54 -25.79 14.06
N LEU A 239 11.56 -25.00 13.76
CA LEU A 239 12.37 -24.32 14.78
C LEU A 239 11.58 -23.19 15.46
N LEU A 240 10.88 -22.38 14.68
CA LEU A 240 10.11 -21.26 15.21
C LEU A 240 8.98 -21.71 16.15
N SER A 241 8.33 -22.84 15.87
CA SER A 241 7.29 -23.41 16.75
C SER A 241 7.81 -23.92 18.08
N GLN A 242 9.12 -24.17 18.21
CA GLN A 242 9.77 -24.62 19.46
C GLN A 242 10.18 -23.44 20.35
N ILE A 243 10.10 -22.21 19.84
CA ILE A 243 10.49 -21.02 20.60
C ILE A 243 9.43 -20.72 21.65
N ASP A 244 9.83 -20.81 22.91
CA ASP A 244 9.02 -20.36 24.04
C ASP A 244 9.11 -18.85 24.18
N ILE A 245 8.08 -18.14 23.69
CA ILE A 245 7.97 -16.68 23.71
C ILE A 245 8.12 -16.12 25.11
N GLN A 246 7.63 -16.83 26.12
CA GLN A 246 7.62 -16.38 27.53
C GLN A 246 9.04 -16.13 28.06
N ARG A 247 10.04 -16.80 27.51
CA ARG A 247 11.46 -16.58 27.90
C ARG A 247 11.99 -15.20 27.53
N TYR A 248 11.43 -14.60 26.47
CA TYR A 248 11.89 -13.33 25.89
C TYR A 248 11.00 -12.14 26.27
N ILE A 249 9.85 -12.41 26.92
CA ILE A 249 9.07 -11.37 27.57
C ILE A 249 9.87 -10.94 28.78
N HIS A 250 10.32 -9.70 28.83
CA HIS A 250 10.79 -9.15 30.10
C HIS A 250 9.63 -9.27 31.09
N LYS A 251 9.89 -9.95 32.18
CA LYS A 251 9.12 -9.77 33.40
C LYS A 251 9.32 -8.30 33.72
N GLY A 252 8.38 -7.47 33.21
CA GLY A 252 8.42 -6.05 33.37
C GLY A 252 8.77 -5.73 34.78
N LEU A 253 9.53 -4.67 34.98
CA LEU A 253 9.86 -4.12 36.28
C LEU A 253 8.85 -4.59 37.30
N THR A 254 9.25 -5.49 38.20
CA THR A 254 8.52 -5.67 39.43
C THR A 254 8.23 -4.25 39.87
N PRO A 255 6.95 -3.85 40.08
CA PRO A 255 6.67 -2.52 40.56
C PRO A 255 7.58 -2.32 41.75
N LEU A 256 8.53 -1.39 41.64
CA LEU A 256 9.34 -0.96 42.75
C LEU A 256 8.35 -0.87 43.89
N SER A 257 8.50 -1.80 44.85
CA SER A 257 7.55 -1.96 45.93
C SER A 257 7.24 -0.56 46.43
N LEU A 258 5.96 -0.17 46.44
CA LEU A 258 5.48 1.13 46.95
C LEU A 258 5.96 1.39 48.40
N SER A 259 6.66 0.43 49.01
CA SER A 259 7.28 0.48 50.34
C SER A 259 8.55 1.29 50.44
N SER A 260 9.14 1.79 49.33
CA SER A 260 10.34 2.63 49.38
C SER A 260 10.11 4.15 49.09
N LEU A 261 8.86 4.56 48.94
CA LEU A 261 8.54 5.98 48.90
C LEU A 261 8.33 6.50 50.34
N PRO A 262 9.04 7.57 50.75
CA PRO A 262 8.78 8.17 52.06
C PRO A 262 7.33 8.67 52.14
N PRO A 263 6.65 8.54 53.27
CA PRO A 263 5.25 8.94 53.40
C PRO A 263 5.11 10.44 53.05
N ARG A 264 4.26 10.73 52.07
CA ARG A 264 3.86 12.11 51.80
C ARG A 264 3.26 12.71 53.05
N SER A 265 3.93 13.69 53.63
CA SER A 265 3.39 14.51 54.66
C SER A 265 2.08 15.17 54.24
N SER A 266 1.00 14.79 54.87
CA SER A 266 -0.31 15.41 54.70
C SER A 266 -0.30 16.82 55.26
N SER A 267 -0.28 17.82 54.39
CA SER A 267 -0.60 19.21 54.76
C SER A 267 -2.13 19.36 54.77
N PRO A 268 -2.72 20.04 55.75
CA PRO A 268 -4.18 20.10 55.90
C PRO A 268 -4.80 21.04 54.89
N ILE A 269 -5.88 20.57 54.27
CA ILE A 269 -6.74 21.34 53.36
C ILE A 269 -7.46 22.42 54.20
N ALA A 270 -7.20 23.69 53.90
CA ALA A 270 -8.00 24.79 54.40
C ALA A 270 -9.40 24.77 53.75
N LYS A 271 -10.40 24.71 54.62
CA LYS A 271 -11.81 24.89 54.22
C LYS A 271 -12.05 26.33 53.86
N GLU A 272 -12.45 26.62 52.65
CA GLU A 272 -13.11 27.86 52.32
C GLU A 272 -14.60 27.69 52.19
N THR A 273 -15.27 28.56 52.92
CA THR A 273 -16.70 28.65 53.13
C THR A 273 -17.41 29.28 51.93
N THR A 274 -18.58 28.72 51.67
CA THR A 274 -19.65 29.20 50.81
C THR A 274 -20.04 30.64 51.13
N GLY A 275 -20.16 31.49 50.09
CA GLY A 275 -20.85 32.79 50.10
C GLY A 275 -21.59 33.00 48.81
N ASN A 276 -22.92 32.81 48.88
CA ASN A 276 -23.89 33.30 47.91
C ASN A 276 -23.84 34.81 47.78
N ASP A 277 -23.89 35.34 46.59
CA ASP A 277 -24.86 36.43 46.39
C ASP A 277 -25.20 36.62 44.88
N SER A 278 -26.46 36.91 44.75
CA SER A 278 -27.23 37.08 43.53
C SER A 278 -27.12 38.48 42.99
N GLN A 279 -27.26 38.73 41.76
CA GLN A 279 -28.19 39.61 41.07
C GLN A 279 -27.67 40.36 39.84
N LYS A 280 -28.38 40.08 38.76
CA LYS A 280 -29.16 40.97 37.86
C LYS A 280 -28.45 41.76 36.75
N ARG A 281 -28.98 41.42 35.58
CA ARG A 281 -29.52 42.29 34.50
C ARG A 281 -28.57 43.16 33.68
N GLY A 282 -28.74 42.96 32.40
CA GLY A 282 -29.26 43.92 31.41
C GLY A 282 -28.50 43.86 30.08
N SER A 283 -29.07 43.25 29.13
CA SER A 283 -29.74 43.74 27.92
C SER A 283 -28.96 44.60 26.93
N ASN A 284 -29.06 44.13 25.69
CA ASN A 284 -29.15 44.89 24.41
C ASN A 284 -27.86 45.48 23.80
N SER A 285 -27.59 45.17 22.58
CA SER A 285 -28.20 45.27 21.29
C SER A 285 -27.17 45.65 20.21
N LYS A 286 -27.27 44.99 19.11
CA LYS A 286 -27.19 45.46 17.70
C LYS A 286 -25.96 46.24 17.19
N SER A 287 -25.46 45.68 16.15
CA SER A 287 -25.44 46.15 14.74
C SER A 287 -24.05 46.45 14.15
N SER A 288 -23.86 45.78 13.09
CA SER A 288 -23.50 46.21 11.72
C SER A 288 -22.10 46.70 11.43
N ALA A 289 -21.49 45.95 10.57
CA ALA A 289 -20.98 46.31 9.24
C ALA A 289 -19.69 47.15 9.12
N THR A 290 -18.94 46.65 8.18
CA THR A 290 -18.12 47.29 7.14
C THR A 290 -16.62 47.50 7.40
N ASP A 291 -15.93 46.79 6.52
CA ASP A 291 -14.82 47.15 5.63
C ASP A 291 -13.59 47.93 6.12
N SER A 292 -12.53 47.40 5.63
CA SER A 292 -11.38 48.07 4.96
C SER A 292 -10.09 48.32 5.72
N GLU A 293 -9.08 47.75 5.10
CA GLU A 293 -7.73 48.29 4.78
C GLU A 293 -6.66 48.51 5.85
N ILE A 294 -5.59 47.78 5.61
CA ILE A 294 -4.17 48.18 5.47
C ILE A 294 -3.60 49.10 6.55
N SER A 295 -2.61 48.66 7.27
CA SER A 295 -1.22 49.14 7.12
C SER A 295 -0.29 48.65 8.25
N THR A 296 0.87 48.28 7.79
CA THR A 296 2.13 48.05 8.49
C THR A 296 2.51 49.19 9.41
N ILE A 297 2.87 48.92 10.68
CA ILE A 297 3.92 49.65 11.40
C ILE A 297 4.52 48.77 12.49
N ALA A 298 5.82 48.61 12.43
CA ALA A 298 6.66 48.08 13.49
C ALA A 298 6.84 49.14 14.58
N LEU A 299 6.80 48.71 15.84
CA LEU A 299 7.61 49.37 16.88
C LEU A 299 7.82 48.44 18.10
N SER A 300 9.04 48.41 18.50
CA SER A 300 9.70 47.80 19.62
C SER A 300 9.11 48.14 21.00
N GLY A 301 9.24 47.21 21.94
CA GLY A 301 9.16 47.55 23.37
C GLY A 301 8.83 46.33 24.23
N GLY A 302 9.83 45.83 24.92
CA GLY A 302 9.79 44.62 25.72
C GLY A 302 8.93 44.66 26.96
N SER A 303 8.51 43.51 27.39
CA SER A 303 8.49 43.11 28.81
C SER A 303 8.37 41.59 28.89
N LYS A 304 9.35 40.99 29.51
CA LYS A 304 9.42 39.57 29.85
C LYS A 304 8.33 39.24 30.88
N ARG A 305 7.42 38.37 30.56
CA ARG A 305 6.75 37.48 31.52
C ARG A 305 6.89 36.06 31.03
N ALA A 306 7.75 35.32 31.71
CA ALA A 306 7.95 33.90 31.53
C ALA A 306 6.68 33.16 31.92
N THR A 307 6.10 32.44 30.97
CA THR A 307 5.23 31.31 31.25
C THR A 307 6.13 30.07 31.34
N PRO A 308 6.04 29.23 32.38
CA PRO A 308 6.83 28.03 32.43
C PRO A 308 6.33 27.05 31.36
N SER A 309 7.23 26.72 30.44
CA SER A 309 6.98 25.66 29.42
C SER A 309 7.02 24.32 30.14
N LEU A 310 5.98 23.50 29.92
CA LEU A 310 5.85 22.12 30.34
C LEU A 310 6.80 21.16 29.59
N SER A 311 7.90 21.66 29.04
CA SER A 311 8.87 20.88 28.25
C SER A 311 10.16 20.50 28.97
N GLU A 312 10.31 20.83 30.26
CA GLU A 312 11.55 20.52 31.01
C GLU A 312 11.43 19.36 31.99
N GLY A 313 10.64 18.34 31.68
CA GLY A 313 10.49 17.17 32.55
C GLY A 313 10.65 15.80 31.87
N LEU A 314 10.99 15.75 30.58
CA LEU A 314 11.07 14.50 29.82
C LEU A 314 12.44 14.21 29.19
N SER A 315 13.50 14.93 29.55
CA SER A 315 14.81 14.79 28.88
C SER A 315 15.83 13.87 29.55
N GLU A 316 15.47 13.09 30.56
CA GLU A 316 16.39 12.09 31.13
C GLU A 316 15.69 10.79 31.54
N LEU A 317 14.97 10.16 30.63
CA LEU A 317 14.80 8.74 30.65
C LEU A 317 15.74 8.15 29.59
N SER A 318 17.00 8.01 29.96
CA SER A 318 17.92 7.12 29.25
C SER A 318 17.38 5.71 29.39
N LEU A 319 16.62 5.25 28.39
CA LEU A 319 16.23 3.86 28.24
C LEU A 319 17.50 3.03 28.13
N THR A 320 17.86 2.36 29.19
CA THR A 320 18.93 1.36 29.17
C THR A 320 18.47 0.21 28.25
N PRO A 321 19.37 -0.43 27.45
CA PRO A 321 19.01 -1.45 26.46
C PRO A 321 18.68 -2.82 27.08
N SER A 322 17.79 -2.89 28.06
CA SER A 322 17.38 -4.12 28.71
C SER A 322 15.86 -4.29 28.87
N GLU A 323 15.07 -3.45 28.20
CA GLU A 323 13.63 -3.61 28.23
C GLU A 323 13.20 -4.64 27.17
N GLY A 324 12.68 -5.78 27.61
CA GLY A 324 12.13 -6.81 26.76
C GLY A 324 10.88 -6.33 26.04
N LEU A 325 10.60 -7.02 24.94
CA LEU A 325 9.45 -6.75 24.11
C LEU A 325 8.17 -7.31 24.74
N GLY A 326 7.03 -6.67 24.45
CA GLY A 326 5.72 -7.21 24.78
C GLY A 326 5.43 -8.50 23.99
N GLU A 327 4.54 -9.34 24.53
CA GLU A 327 4.17 -10.62 23.89
C GLU A 327 3.67 -10.44 22.45
N ALA A 328 2.88 -9.40 22.18
CA ALA A 328 2.38 -9.11 20.83
C ALA A 328 3.53 -8.89 19.83
N THR A 329 4.51 -8.07 20.20
CA THR A 329 5.68 -7.78 19.35
C THR A 329 6.53 -9.03 19.10
N LEU A 330 6.68 -9.90 20.09
CA LEU A 330 7.41 -11.16 19.92
C LEU A 330 6.68 -12.11 18.97
N ARG A 331 5.36 -12.18 19.03
CA ARG A 331 4.53 -12.95 18.10
C ARG A 331 4.67 -12.42 16.67
N ASP A 332 4.66 -11.09 16.50
CA ASP A 332 4.87 -10.46 15.19
C ASP A 332 6.25 -10.76 14.64
N ILE A 333 7.29 -10.74 15.49
CA ILE A 333 8.65 -11.12 15.09
C ILE A 333 8.70 -12.57 14.62
N ILE A 334 8.09 -13.51 15.33
CA ILE A 334 8.07 -14.92 14.94
C ILE A 334 7.29 -15.11 13.63
N ALA A 335 6.15 -14.46 13.48
CA ALA A 335 5.36 -14.51 12.25
C ALA A 335 6.14 -13.96 11.04
N GLU A 336 6.91 -12.88 11.25
CA GLU A 336 7.77 -12.32 10.21
C GLU A 336 8.96 -13.24 9.89
N LEU A 337 9.57 -13.88 10.90
CA LEU A 337 10.65 -14.84 10.67
C LEU A 337 10.17 -16.10 9.95
N GLU A 338 8.91 -16.51 10.14
CA GLU A 338 8.32 -17.64 9.43
C GLU A 338 8.23 -17.38 7.91
N LYS A 339 7.91 -16.16 7.54
CA LYS A 339 7.74 -15.73 6.14
C LYS A 339 8.30 -14.31 5.94
N PRO A 340 9.62 -14.14 5.95
CA PRO A 340 10.22 -12.82 5.86
C PRO A 340 9.91 -12.17 4.50
N GLY A 341 9.58 -10.90 4.57
CA GLY A 341 9.28 -10.14 3.36
C GLY A 341 8.01 -10.59 2.63
N ARG A 342 7.09 -11.29 3.31
CA ARG A 342 5.84 -11.70 2.70
C ARG A 342 5.09 -10.49 2.20
N ASP A 343 4.94 -10.42 0.89
CA ASP A 343 4.04 -9.48 0.26
C ASP A 343 2.59 -9.89 0.60
N PRO A 344 1.80 -9.05 1.29
CA PRO A 344 0.43 -9.36 1.64
C PRO A 344 -0.50 -9.46 0.43
N ARG A 345 -0.04 -9.01 -0.75
CA ARG A 345 -0.83 -9.02 -1.99
C ARG A 345 -1.07 -10.42 -2.56
N GLY A 346 -0.35 -11.45 -2.09
CA GLY A 346 -0.42 -12.81 -2.63
C GLY A 346 0.39 -13.00 -3.92
N GLU A 347 0.29 -14.19 -4.48
CA GLU A 347 0.90 -14.47 -5.78
C GLU A 347 0.03 -13.89 -6.90
N VAL A 348 0.66 -13.45 -8.00
CA VAL A 348 -0.07 -12.97 -9.19
C VAL A 348 -0.75 -14.19 -9.81
N GLU A 349 -2.06 -14.27 -9.67
CA GLU A 349 -2.85 -15.27 -10.37
C GLU A 349 -2.93 -14.92 -11.86
N VAL A 350 -2.49 -15.84 -12.71
CA VAL A 350 -2.67 -15.71 -14.16
C VAL A 350 -4.14 -15.92 -14.45
N PHE A 351 -4.85 -14.86 -14.79
CA PHE A 351 -6.25 -14.94 -15.17
C PHE A 351 -6.37 -15.07 -16.69
N GLU A 352 -7.07 -16.09 -17.16
CA GLU A 352 -7.42 -16.25 -18.57
C GLU A 352 -8.96 -16.34 -18.72
N PHE A 353 -9.50 -15.54 -19.62
CA PHE A 353 -10.88 -15.72 -20.08
C PHE A 353 -11.02 -17.03 -20.85
N ASP A 354 -12.25 -17.53 -20.94
CA ASP A 354 -12.51 -18.74 -21.75
C ASP A 354 -12.18 -18.48 -23.23
N LYS A 355 -11.34 -19.35 -23.79
CA LYS A 355 -10.82 -19.24 -25.17
C LYS A 355 -11.88 -19.41 -26.25
N ASN A 356 -13.05 -19.94 -25.88
CA ASN A 356 -14.14 -20.22 -26.81
C ASN A 356 -15.24 -19.14 -26.79
N VAL A 357 -15.13 -18.14 -25.92
CA VAL A 357 -16.17 -17.12 -25.70
C VAL A 357 -15.62 -15.74 -26.04
N HIS A 358 -16.07 -15.20 -27.15
CA HIS A 358 -15.63 -13.89 -27.65
C HIS A 358 -16.80 -12.90 -27.85
N SER A 359 -18.02 -13.42 -27.98
CA SER A 359 -19.20 -12.60 -28.26
C SER A 359 -20.43 -13.09 -27.49
N LEU A 360 -21.45 -12.22 -27.42
CA LEU A 360 -22.73 -12.59 -26.82
C LEU A 360 -23.37 -13.85 -27.45
N ASN A 361 -23.09 -14.11 -28.75
CA ASN A 361 -23.63 -15.25 -29.45
C ASN A 361 -23.02 -16.59 -29.01
N ASP A 362 -21.86 -16.56 -28.39
CA ASP A 362 -21.15 -17.74 -27.91
C ASP A 362 -21.63 -18.19 -26.53
N LEU A 363 -22.45 -17.34 -25.86
CA LEU A 363 -22.95 -17.61 -24.52
C LEU A 363 -24.14 -18.57 -24.55
N ILE A 364 -24.04 -19.63 -23.77
CA ILE A 364 -25.11 -20.61 -23.55
C ILE A 364 -25.53 -20.55 -22.07
N VAL A 365 -26.83 -20.53 -21.81
CA VAL A 365 -27.36 -20.59 -20.44
C VAL A 365 -26.87 -21.86 -19.75
N GLY A 366 -26.36 -21.72 -18.54
CA GLY A 366 -25.74 -22.81 -17.76
C GLY A 366 -24.21 -22.91 -17.91
N MET A 367 -23.59 -22.17 -18.84
CA MET A 367 -22.16 -22.14 -19.02
C MET A 367 -21.47 -21.50 -17.80
N GLU A 368 -20.39 -22.12 -17.31
CA GLU A 368 -19.57 -21.59 -16.23
C GLU A 368 -18.31 -20.94 -16.80
N LEU A 369 -18.10 -19.68 -16.46
CA LEU A 369 -17.03 -18.86 -17.01
C LEU A 369 -16.23 -18.21 -15.88
N SER A 370 -14.96 -17.96 -16.13
CA SER A 370 -14.16 -17.07 -15.30
C SER A 370 -14.44 -15.62 -15.68
N GLY A 371 -14.51 -14.74 -14.69
CA GLY A 371 -14.74 -13.32 -14.91
C GLY A 371 -14.03 -12.44 -13.90
N ILE A 372 -14.00 -11.15 -14.19
CA ILE A 372 -13.42 -10.11 -13.32
C ILE A 372 -14.52 -9.13 -12.95
N VAL A 373 -14.62 -8.82 -11.67
CA VAL A 373 -15.57 -7.81 -11.16
C VAL A 373 -15.16 -6.43 -11.60
N THR A 374 -15.96 -5.79 -12.43
CA THR A 374 -15.69 -4.46 -13.00
C THR A 374 -16.38 -3.33 -12.21
N ASN A 375 -17.53 -3.62 -11.60
CA ASN A 375 -18.26 -2.63 -10.80
C ASN A 375 -19.12 -3.31 -9.74
N ILE A 376 -19.35 -2.63 -8.60
CA ILE A 376 -20.21 -3.08 -7.52
C ILE A 376 -21.25 -2.01 -7.23
N THR A 377 -22.52 -2.39 -7.19
CA THR A 377 -23.66 -1.52 -6.89
C THR A 377 -24.50 -2.13 -5.76
N ASN A 378 -25.43 -1.36 -5.19
CA ASN A 378 -26.29 -1.85 -4.11
C ASN A 378 -27.19 -3.04 -4.52
N PHE A 379 -27.46 -3.22 -5.81
CA PHE A 379 -28.32 -4.29 -6.33
C PHE A 379 -27.52 -5.47 -6.90
N GLY A 380 -26.19 -5.42 -6.91
CA GLY A 380 -25.34 -6.51 -7.39
C GLY A 380 -24.00 -6.06 -7.92
N ALA A 381 -23.31 -6.95 -8.66
CA ALA A 381 -22.00 -6.70 -9.23
C ALA A 381 -22.00 -6.92 -10.75
N PHE A 382 -21.25 -6.11 -11.45
CA PHE A 382 -20.95 -6.29 -12.86
C PHE A 382 -19.66 -7.08 -13.01
N VAL A 383 -19.67 -8.05 -13.91
CA VAL A 383 -18.55 -8.98 -14.13
C VAL A 383 -18.25 -9.06 -15.63
N ASP A 384 -17.04 -8.74 -16.00
CA ASP A 384 -16.51 -8.98 -17.34
C ASP A 384 -16.18 -10.48 -17.46
N ILE A 385 -16.82 -11.17 -18.40
CA ILE A 385 -16.64 -12.59 -18.68
C ILE A 385 -15.96 -12.87 -20.03
N GLY A 386 -15.31 -11.86 -20.59
CA GLY A 386 -14.63 -11.99 -21.87
C GLY A 386 -15.47 -11.66 -23.10
N VAL A 387 -16.71 -11.22 -22.97
CA VAL A 387 -17.54 -10.67 -24.06
C VAL A 387 -17.62 -9.15 -23.92
N HIS A 388 -17.70 -8.39 -25.01
CA HIS A 388 -17.67 -6.90 -24.98
C HIS A 388 -18.78 -6.22 -24.16
N GLN A 389 -19.40 -6.95 -23.25
CA GLN A 389 -20.52 -6.53 -22.41
C GLN A 389 -20.41 -7.17 -21.04
N ASP A 390 -20.41 -6.39 -19.98
CA ASP A 390 -20.42 -6.91 -18.62
C ASP A 390 -21.75 -7.60 -18.29
N GLY A 391 -21.66 -8.73 -17.62
CA GLY A 391 -22.81 -9.44 -17.08
C GLY A 391 -23.14 -8.95 -15.67
N LEU A 392 -24.42 -8.94 -15.32
CA LEU A 392 -24.90 -8.57 -13.98
C LEU A 392 -25.10 -9.82 -13.12
N VAL A 393 -24.41 -9.88 -12.00
CA VAL A 393 -24.73 -10.78 -10.88
C VAL A 393 -25.60 -10.01 -9.91
N HIS A 394 -26.91 -10.25 -9.91
CA HIS A 394 -27.84 -9.61 -8.98
C HIS A 394 -27.48 -9.99 -7.54
N ILE A 395 -27.74 -9.11 -6.55
CA ILE A 395 -27.44 -9.33 -5.13
C ILE A 395 -27.92 -10.69 -4.60
N SER A 396 -29.10 -11.14 -5.06
CA SER A 396 -29.65 -12.46 -4.71
C SER A 396 -28.90 -13.64 -5.33
N GLN A 397 -27.99 -13.41 -6.28
CA GLN A 397 -27.20 -14.41 -7.00
C GLN A 397 -25.71 -14.40 -6.63
N LEU A 398 -25.29 -13.52 -5.71
CA LEU A 398 -23.90 -13.40 -5.27
C LEU A 398 -23.45 -14.52 -4.36
N SER A 399 -24.34 -15.05 -3.53
CA SER A 399 -24.04 -16.10 -2.56
C SER A 399 -25.25 -16.98 -2.29
N ASP A 400 -25.01 -18.18 -1.77
CA ASP A 400 -26.06 -19.10 -1.30
C ASP A 400 -26.74 -18.58 -0.01
N ARG A 401 -26.06 -17.68 0.72
CA ARG A 401 -26.59 -17.01 1.91
C ARG A 401 -27.18 -15.65 1.54
N PHE A 402 -28.07 -15.15 2.38
CA PHE A 402 -28.59 -13.80 2.22
C PHE A 402 -27.48 -12.76 2.37
N VAL A 403 -27.36 -11.87 1.39
CA VAL A 403 -26.39 -10.78 1.34
C VAL A 403 -27.17 -9.47 1.37
N SER A 404 -26.91 -8.63 2.36
CA SER A 404 -27.50 -7.29 2.47
C SER A 404 -26.67 -6.23 1.74
N ASP A 405 -25.35 -6.44 1.66
CA ASP A 405 -24.39 -5.54 1.02
C ASP A 405 -23.41 -6.35 0.18
N PRO A 406 -23.38 -6.16 -1.15
CA PRO A 406 -22.49 -6.88 -2.05
C PRO A 406 -21.00 -6.78 -1.67
N THR A 407 -20.56 -5.68 -1.08
CA THR A 407 -19.15 -5.45 -0.71
C THR A 407 -18.63 -6.40 0.39
N GLN A 408 -19.55 -7.04 1.12
CA GLN A 408 -19.19 -8.06 2.13
C GLN A 408 -18.76 -9.38 1.50
N VAL A 409 -19.15 -9.66 0.25
CA VAL A 409 -18.95 -10.95 -0.41
C VAL A 409 -17.99 -10.85 -1.58
N ILE A 410 -17.93 -9.68 -2.23
CA ILE A 410 -17.20 -9.49 -3.49
C ILE A 410 -16.43 -8.17 -3.44
N ARG A 411 -15.28 -8.14 -4.13
CA ARG A 411 -14.42 -6.96 -4.23
C ARG A 411 -14.24 -6.55 -5.69
N LEU A 412 -13.99 -5.28 -5.91
CA LEU A 412 -13.62 -4.75 -7.22
C LEU A 412 -12.34 -5.44 -7.72
N HIS A 413 -12.29 -5.78 -9.01
CA HIS A 413 -11.21 -6.51 -9.67
C HIS A 413 -10.95 -7.93 -9.13
N GLN A 414 -11.86 -8.47 -8.33
CA GLN A 414 -11.78 -9.86 -7.89
C GLN A 414 -12.05 -10.81 -9.06
N HIS A 415 -11.22 -11.86 -9.17
CA HIS A 415 -11.47 -12.97 -10.08
C HIS A 415 -12.57 -13.84 -9.48
N VAL A 416 -13.59 -14.14 -10.28
CA VAL A 416 -14.75 -14.91 -9.85
C VAL A 416 -15.15 -15.93 -10.91
N ARG A 417 -15.75 -17.03 -10.48
CA ARG A 417 -16.43 -17.96 -11.40
C ARG A 417 -17.92 -17.67 -11.38
N VAL A 418 -18.51 -17.54 -12.56
CA VAL A 418 -19.92 -17.21 -12.74
C VAL A 418 -20.58 -18.18 -13.70
N ARG A 419 -21.88 -18.41 -13.51
CA ARG A 419 -22.70 -19.18 -14.43
C ARG A 419 -23.65 -18.26 -15.17
N VAL A 420 -23.76 -18.42 -16.47
CA VAL A 420 -24.70 -17.71 -17.30
C VAL A 420 -26.12 -18.19 -16.99
N VAL A 421 -26.98 -17.30 -16.52
CA VAL A 421 -28.39 -17.60 -16.19
C VAL A 421 -29.33 -17.14 -17.29
N GLU A 422 -29.02 -15.99 -17.90
CA GLU A 422 -29.87 -15.36 -18.91
C GLU A 422 -29.00 -14.60 -19.93
N VAL A 423 -29.38 -14.66 -21.21
CA VAL A 423 -28.79 -13.84 -22.28
C VAL A 423 -29.90 -13.18 -23.07
N ASP A 424 -30.05 -11.85 -22.92
CA ASP A 424 -30.97 -11.05 -23.72
C ASP A 424 -30.20 -10.38 -24.87
N MET A 425 -30.30 -10.99 -26.04
CA MET A 425 -29.65 -10.50 -27.27
C MET A 425 -30.19 -9.14 -27.75
N ARG A 426 -31.44 -8.84 -27.48
CA ARG A 426 -32.09 -7.59 -27.92
C ARG A 426 -31.63 -6.40 -27.09
N ARG A 427 -31.58 -6.60 -25.78
CA ARG A 427 -31.15 -5.57 -24.81
C ARG A 427 -29.66 -5.61 -24.51
N LYS A 428 -28.94 -6.55 -25.08
CA LYS A 428 -27.53 -6.82 -24.79
C LYS A 428 -27.27 -6.95 -23.29
N ARG A 429 -28.08 -7.77 -22.60
CA ARG A 429 -27.92 -8.01 -21.16
C ARG A 429 -27.59 -9.45 -20.88
N ILE A 430 -26.70 -9.66 -19.94
CA ILE A 430 -26.26 -10.96 -19.48
C ILE A 430 -26.57 -11.06 -17.99
N GLY A 431 -27.37 -12.03 -17.60
CA GLY A 431 -27.63 -12.41 -16.21
C GLY A 431 -26.66 -13.48 -15.76
N LEU A 432 -25.99 -13.26 -14.66
CA LEU A 432 -24.98 -14.16 -14.10
C LEU A 432 -25.34 -14.58 -12.68
N SER A 433 -24.84 -15.73 -12.25
CA SER A 433 -24.97 -16.24 -10.88
C SER A 433 -23.64 -16.80 -10.37
N MET A 434 -23.37 -16.57 -9.10
CA MET A 434 -22.24 -17.15 -8.36
C MET A 434 -22.67 -18.28 -7.42
N LYS A 435 -23.99 -18.61 -7.40
CA LYS A 435 -24.54 -19.65 -6.53
C LYS A 435 -24.15 -21.06 -7.00
N ASN A 436 -23.86 -21.93 -6.02
CA ASN A 436 -23.52 -23.32 -6.24
C ASN A 436 -22.33 -23.52 -7.19
N ILE A 437 -21.35 -22.60 -7.15
CA ILE A 437 -20.10 -22.66 -7.91
C ILE A 437 -18.94 -22.63 -6.91
N LYS A 438 -17.94 -23.46 -7.09
CA LYS A 438 -16.66 -23.34 -6.36
C LYS A 438 -15.90 -22.12 -6.90
N GLN A 439 -15.72 -21.15 -6.03
CA GLN A 439 -14.92 -19.95 -6.29
C GLN A 439 -13.43 -20.25 -6.24
#